data_83855b9b30a0bf62a7da11b3a3a9b043
#
_entry.id   83855b9b30a0bf62a7da11b3a3a9b043
#
_cell.length_a   1.000
_cell.length_b   1.000
_cell.length_c   1.000
_cell.angle_alpha   90.00
_cell.angle_beta   90.00
_cell.angle_gamma   90.00
#
_symmetry.space_group_name_H-M   'P 1'
#
loop_
_entity.id
_entity.type
_entity.pdbx_description
1 polymer ?
#
loop_
_entity_poly.entity_id
_entity_poly.type
_entity_poly.pdbx_seq_one_letter_code
_entity_poly.pdbx_strand_id
1 'polypeptide(L)'
;MKNKTFKLTKLAVVGAMAGFALVSCNSAPSDNPADKQLLGAGATFPFPVYSKMFSDYGTANAGIQTNYQSIGSGGGIKQIMSKTVDFGASDAFLSDDDIAKAPAPVVEFPTCIGADVITFNLPGITDLKFTPDIVAGIFLGTITKWNDAKITAENPDAKLPDQDITVVHRSDGSGTTFIFTDYLSKVSADWKSKVGVGKSPNWPVGVGGKGNEGVAGVIKQTPGSVGYVELVYALQNQMSVAALKNAAGNFVKASLESASLCANGDIPADTRISITNSSVDQAYPISSFTWIIVYKEQKYDNRSKDKATNLIKELWWMIHDGQKDCQPLNYAPLPTKAVAAAEAILKSVTYDGQPILQ
;
A
#
# COMPACT_ATOMS: atom_id res chain seq x y z
N MET A 1 69.53 -8.15 72.35
CA MET A 1 70.86 -8.09 71.70
C MET A 1 70.67 -7.71 70.23
N LYS A 2 71.39 -6.65 69.84
CA LYS A 2 71.82 -6.20 68.51
C LYS A 2 70.64 -5.75 67.56
N ASN A 3 70.36 -4.46 67.46
CA ASN A 3 71.01 -3.37 66.67
C ASN A 3 71.08 -3.59 65.17
N LYS A 4 70.46 -2.71 64.43
CA LYS A 4 70.98 -1.65 63.50
C LYS A 4 70.14 -1.71 62.25
N THR A 5 69.79 -0.73 61.45
CA THR A 5 70.07 0.72 61.36
C THR A 5 69.19 1.28 60.28
N PHE A 6 68.81 2.50 60.47
CA PHE A 6 68.20 3.43 59.50
C PHE A 6 68.98 3.59 58.19
N LYS A 7 68.29 3.65 57.04
CA LYS A 7 68.70 4.53 55.94
C LYS A 7 67.53 5.14 55.23
N LEU A 8 67.36 6.42 55.36
CA LEU A 8 66.54 7.26 54.48
C LEU A 8 67.18 7.31 53.10
N THR A 9 66.34 7.23 52.04
CA THR A 9 66.73 7.79 50.74
C THR A 9 65.45 8.31 49.98
N LYS A 10 65.45 9.58 49.90
CA LYS A 10 64.95 10.58 48.95
C LYS A 10 63.81 10.21 48.00
N LEU A 11 62.81 11.05 48.16
CA LEU A 11 61.69 11.44 47.30
C LEU A 11 62.09 11.67 45.82
N ALA A 12 61.38 11.06 44.88
CA ALA A 12 61.26 11.53 43.51
C ALA A 12 59.81 11.51 43.13
N VAL A 13 59.27 12.73 43.03
CA VAL A 13 57.88 12.95 42.47
C VAL A 13 57.99 12.84 40.96
N VAL A 14 57.33 11.84 40.39
CA VAL A 14 57.13 11.78 38.95
C VAL A 14 55.56 11.96 38.72
N GLY A 15 55.27 13.12 38.16
CA GLY A 15 53.86 13.45 37.76
C GLY A 15 53.42 12.56 36.61
N ALA A 16 52.40 11.77 36.85
CA ALA A 16 51.68 11.04 35.82
C ALA A 16 50.55 11.94 35.32
N MET A 17 50.71 12.53 34.13
CA MET A 17 49.58 13.07 33.36
C MET A 17 48.65 11.91 32.97
N ALA A 18 47.47 11.87 33.59
CA ALA A 18 46.40 11.01 33.16
C ALA A 18 45.80 11.59 31.87
N GLY A 19 46.18 11.04 30.73
CA GLY A 19 45.51 11.26 29.46
C GLY A 19 44.12 10.65 29.51
N PHE A 20 43.09 11.48 29.56
CA PHE A 20 41.72 11.06 29.29
C PHE A 20 41.63 10.68 27.81
N ALA A 21 41.78 9.39 27.51
CA ALA A 21 41.34 8.85 26.23
C ALA A 21 39.82 8.88 26.21
N LEU A 22 39.23 9.82 25.44
CA LEU A 22 37.84 9.74 25.03
C LEU A 22 37.68 8.47 24.18
N VAL A 23 37.25 7.39 24.82
CA VAL A 23 36.76 6.21 24.11
C VAL A 23 35.45 6.63 23.47
N SER A 24 35.52 7.04 22.20
CA SER A 24 34.36 7.12 21.34
C SER A 24 33.83 5.68 21.24
N CYS A 25 32.75 5.38 21.97
CA CYS A 25 32.02 4.14 21.78
C CYS A 25 31.33 4.19 20.40
N ASN A 26 32.10 3.82 19.38
CA ASN A 26 31.55 3.41 18.12
C ASN A 26 30.94 2.03 18.40
N SER A 27 29.64 2.00 18.75
CA SER A 27 28.91 0.74 18.95
C SER A 27 28.99 0.01 17.60
N ALA A 28 29.68 -1.13 17.58
CA ALA A 28 29.59 -2.04 16.44
C ALA A 28 28.10 -2.36 16.20
N PRO A 29 27.65 -2.51 14.96
CA PRO A 29 26.28 -2.91 14.68
C PRO A 29 25.94 -4.13 15.51
N SER A 30 24.83 -4.10 16.25
CA SER A 30 24.40 -5.25 17.02
C SER A 30 23.97 -6.34 16.02
N ASP A 31 24.56 -7.51 16.10
CA ASP A 31 24.20 -8.64 15.24
C ASP A 31 23.02 -9.42 15.86
N ASN A 32 22.07 -8.68 16.47
CA ASN A 32 20.87 -9.26 17.06
C ASN A 32 19.91 -9.72 15.95
N PRO A 33 19.62 -11.03 15.81
CA PRO A 33 18.70 -11.53 14.79
C PRO A 33 17.31 -10.89 14.83
N ALA A 34 16.83 -10.45 16.01
CA ALA A 34 15.53 -9.80 16.16
C ALA A 34 15.47 -8.43 15.46
N ASP A 35 16.61 -7.74 15.30
CA ASP A 35 16.68 -6.46 14.62
C ASP A 35 16.59 -6.60 13.09
N LYS A 36 16.77 -7.81 12.59
CA LYS A 36 16.69 -8.17 11.18
C LYS A 36 15.31 -8.74 10.78
N GLN A 37 14.42 -8.96 11.76
CA GLN A 37 13.04 -9.43 11.52
C GLN A 37 12.09 -8.23 11.52
N LEU A 38 11.53 -7.91 10.35
CA LEU A 38 10.59 -6.83 10.15
C LEU A 38 9.18 -7.38 9.94
N LEU A 39 8.19 -6.75 10.56
CA LEU A 39 6.80 -7.17 10.50
C LEU A 39 5.96 -6.07 9.85
N GLY A 40 5.26 -6.40 8.79
CA GLY A 40 4.29 -5.53 8.16
C GLY A 40 2.92 -6.17 8.05
N ALA A 41 1.89 -5.35 7.96
CA ALA A 41 0.54 -5.83 7.70
C ALA A 41 -0.31 -4.81 6.96
N GLY A 42 -1.25 -5.27 6.16
CA GLY A 42 -2.21 -4.36 5.56
C GLY A 42 -2.76 -4.77 4.22
N ALA A 43 -2.78 -3.82 3.31
CA ALA A 43 -3.42 -3.91 2.01
C ALA A 43 -3.07 -5.18 1.24
N THR A 44 -4.09 -5.81 0.64
CA THR A 44 -3.91 -6.94 -0.29
C THR A 44 -3.57 -6.45 -1.70
N PHE A 45 -3.90 -5.22 -2.03
CA PHE A 45 -3.67 -4.58 -3.31
C PHE A 45 -2.18 -4.66 -3.73
N PRO A 46 -1.18 -4.21 -2.94
CA PRO A 46 0.23 -4.28 -3.31
C PRO A 46 0.91 -5.61 -2.96
N PHE A 47 0.19 -6.59 -2.38
CA PHE A 47 0.83 -7.80 -1.82
C PHE A 47 1.74 -8.54 -2.82
N PRO A 48 1.38 -8.73 -4.11
CA PRO A 48 2.26 -9.37 -5.07
C PRO A 48 3.60 -8.64 -5.26
N VAL A 49 3.59 -7.32 -5.43
CA VAL A 49 4.81 -6.54 -5.60
C VAL A 49 5.59 -6.39 -4.30
N TYR A 50 4.91 -6.23 -3.17
CA TYR A 50 5.58 -6.17 -1.85
C TYR A 50 6.31 -7.48 -1.53
N SER A 51 5.70 -8.62 -1.81
CA SER A 51 6.33 -9.93 -1.61
C SER A 51 7.62 -10.06 -2.41
N LYS A 52 7.63 -9.55 -3.66
CA LYS A 52 8.83 -9.53 -4.51
C LYS A 52 9.88 -8.58 -3.95
N MET A 53 9.50 -7.34 -3.65
CA MET A 53 10.41 -6.32 -3.12
C MET A 53 11.08 -6.78 -1.80
N PHE A 54 10.32 -7.32 -0.85
CA PHE A 54 10.88 -7.83 0.41
C PHE A 54 11.83 -9.02 0.20
N SER A 55 11.50 -9.92 -0.72
CA SER A 55 12.38 -11.04 -1.09
C SER A 55 13.68 -10.55 -1.71
N ASP A 56 13.62 -9.58 -2.63
CA ASP A 56 14.81 -9.04 -3.30
C ASP A 56 15.67 -8.23 -2.35
N TYR A 57 15.06 -7.41 -1.50
CA TYR A 57 15.79 -6.66 -0.49
C TYR A 57 16.50 -7.59 0.50
N GLY A 58 15.81 -8.62 1.01
CA GLY A 58 16.40 -9.62 1.91
C GLY A 58 17.55 -10.41 1.28
N THR A 59 17.46 -10.68 -0.04
CA THR A 59 18.54 -11.33 -0.79
C THR A 59 19.77 -10.43 -0.90
N ALA A 60 19.58 -9.12 -1.15
CA ALA A 60 20.66 -8.15 -1.28
C ALA A 60 21.24 -7.73 0.08
N ASN A 61 20.46 -7.81 1.15
CA ASN A 61 20.81 -7.38 2.51
C ASN A 61 20.73 -8.55 3.48
N ALA A 62 21.77 -9.37 3.50
CA ALA A 62 21.82 -10.65 4.20
C ALA A 62 21.34 -10.58 5.65
N GLY A 63 20.32 -11.39 5.94
CA GLY A 63 19.73 -11.54 7.26
C GLY A 63 18.48 -10.67 7.49
N ILE A 64 18.19 -9.65 6.67
CA ILE A 64 16.92 -8.93 6.76
C ILE A 64 15.80 -9.83 6.22
N GLN A 65 14.75 -9.99 7.02
CA GLN A 65 13.58 -10.78 6.65
C GLN A 65 12.33 -9.98 7.00
N THR A 66 11.52 -9.67 5.98
CA THR A 66 10.27 -8.95 6.16
C THR A 66 9.09 -9.89 5.98
N ASN A 67 8.32 -10.05 7.04
CA ASN A 67 7.08 -10.80 7.03
C ASN A 67 5.90 -9.83 6.88
N TYR A 68 5.18 -9.93 5.77
CA TYR A 68 4.02 -9.10 5.48
C TYR A 68 2.72 -9.90 5.53
N GLN A 69 1.78 -9.45 6.34
CA GLN A 69 0.46 -10.05 6.48
C GLN A 69 -0.55 -9.29 5.60
N SER A 70 -0.97 -9.92 4.51
CA SER A 70 -2.01 -9.41 3.60
C SER A 70 -3.40 -9.60 4.22
N ILE A 71 -3.87 -8.61 4.99
CA ILE A 71 -5.11 -8.69 5.80
C ILE A 71 -6.10 -7.56 5.53
N GLY A 72 -5.85 -6.77 4.49
CA GLY A 72 -6.62 -5.59 4.11
C GLY A 72 -6.17 -4.32 4.84
N SER A 73 -6.40 -3.16 4.20
CA SER A 73 -5.96 -1.84 4.68
C SER A 73 -6.46 -1.52 6.08
N GLY A 74 -7.72 -1.84 6.39
CA GLY A 74 -8.28 -1.64 7.73
C GLY A 74 -7.54 -2.45 8.80
N GLY A 75 -7.14 -3.69 8.47
CA GLY A 75 -6.31 -4.53 9.33
C GLY A 75 -4.92 -3.93 9.55
N GLY A 76 -4.27 -3.44 8.48
CA GLY A 76 -2.97 -2.80 8.54
C GLY A 76 -2.96 -1.54 9.39
N ILE A 77 -3.91 -0.64 9.16
CA ILE A 77 -4.09 0.57 9.97
C ILE A 77 -4.28 0.20 11.46
N LYS A 78 -5.15 -0.77 11.75
CA LYS A 78 -5.38 -1.22 13.12
C LYS A 78 -4.11 -1.78 13.77
N GLN A 79 -3.34 -2.58 13.06
CA GLN A 79 -2.13 -3.20 13.63
C GLN A 79 -1.02 -2.18 13.87
N ILE A 80 -0.78 -1.23 12.95
CA ILE A 80 0.22 -0.19 13.19
C ILE A 80 -0.21 0.73 14.35
N MET A 81 -1.49 1.11 14.44
CA MET A 81 -2.00 1.91 15.56
C MET A 81 -1.90 1.18 16.90
N SER A 82 -1.96 -0.16 16.89
CA SER A 82 -1.76 -1.00 18.09
C SER A 82 -0.28 -1.37 18.33
N LYS A 83 0.65 -0.88 17.51
CA LYS A 83 2.10 -1.16 17.58
C LYS A 83 2.45 -2.65 17.52
N THR A 84 1.62 -3.46 16.87
CA THR A 84 1.86 -4.91 16.72
C THR A 84 2.68 -5.26 15.49
N VAL A 85 2.94 -4.28 14.62
CA VAL A 85 3.79 -4.39 13.43
C VAL A 85 4.74 -3.21 13.34
N ASP A 86 5.79 -3.35 12.54
CA ASP A 86 6.79 -2.32 12.30
C ASP A 86 6.30 -1.26 11.30
N PHE A 87 5.42 -1.68 10.35
CA PHE A 87 4.75 -0.79 9.40
C PHE A 87 3.36 -1.32 9.05
N GLY A 88 2.47 -0.39 8.75
CA GLY A 88 1.17 -0.68 8.15
C GLY A 88 1.18 -0.42 6.64
N ALA A 89 0.24 -1.00 5.89
CA ALA A 89 0.03 -0.66 4.49
C ALA A 89 -1.46 -0.48 4.18
N SER A 90 -1.76 0.52 3.34
CA SER A 90 -3.13 0.88 3.00
C SER A 90 -3.22 1.52 1.62
N ASP A 91 -4.26 1.18 0.84
CA ASP A 91 -4.57 1.84 -0.43
C ASP A 91 -5.57 3.00 -0.23
N ALA A 92 -5.98 3.22 1.01
CA ALA A 92 -6.65 4.43 1.45
C ALA A 92 -5.66 5.20 2.33
N PHE A 93 -5.29 6.42 1.95
CA PHE A 93 -4.52 7.28 2.85
C PHE A 93 -5.27 7.52 4.16
N LEU A 94 -4.53 7.83 5.22
CA LEU A 94 -5.12 8.07 6.54
C LEU A 94 -6.03 9.31 6.50
N SER A 95 -7.22 9.19 7.05
CA SER A 95 -8.06 10.34 7.31
C SER A 95 -7.49 11.19 8.45
N ASP A 96 -7.92 12.44 8.56
CA ASP A 96 -7.57 13.30 9.71
C ASP A 96 -8.00 12.65 11.03
N ASP A 97 -9.12 11.93 11.01
CA ASP A 97 -9.62 11.14 12.15
C ASP A 97 -8.68 9.96 12.49
N ASP A 98 -8.16 9.24 11.48
CA ASP A 98 -7.20 8.17 11.71
C ASP A 98 -5.90 8.73 12.33
N ILE A 99 -5.41 9.87 11.81
CA ILE A 99 -4.22 10.55 12.33
C ILE A 99 -4.43 11.06 13.75
N ALA A 100 -5.58 11.68 14.02
CA ALA A 100 -5.90 12.21 15.36
C ALA A 100 -6.03 11.10 16.42
N LYS A 101 -6.43 9.89 16.03
CA LYS A 101 -6.55 8.72 16.91
C LYS A 101 -5.25 7.92 17.05
N ALA A 102 -4.21 8.25 16.28
CA ALA A 102 -2.92 7.59 16.39
C ALA A 102 -2.29 7.81 17.77
N PRO A 103 -1.74 6.79 18.43
CA PRO A 103 -1.16 6.91 19.78
C PRO A 103 0.14 7.72 19.80
N ALA A 104 0.73 7.98 18.63
CA ALA A 104 1.88 8.86 18.41
C ALA A 104 1.85 9.33 16.95
N PRO A 105 2.60 10.40 16.58
CA PRO A 105 2.66 10.87 15.21
C PRO A 105 3.05 9.77 14.21
N VAL A 106 2.25 9.59 13.18
CA VAL A 106 2.50 8.69 12.07
C VAL A 106 2.74 9.49 10.79
N VAL A 107 3.47 8.89 9.86
CA VAL A 107 3.66 9.39 8.50
C VAL A 107 3.31 8.28 7.51
N GLU A 108 2.86 8.67 6.33
CA GLU A 108 2.57 7.74 5.24
C GLU A 108 3.18 8.26 3.94
N PHE A 109 3.58 7.34 3.07
CA PHE A 109 4.16 7.67 1.79
C PHE A 109 3.80 6.61 0.75
N PRO A 110 3.62 6.99 -0.54
CA PRO A 110 3.27 6.06 -1.59
C PRO A 110 4.45 5.17 -1.98
N THR A 111 4.15 3.98 -2.49
CA THR A 111 5.17 3.00 -2.90
C THR A 111 5.03 2.52 -4.33
N CYS A 112 3.83 2.46 -4.87
CA CYS A 112 3.56 2.17 -6.28
C CYS A 112 2.14 2.61 -6.65
N ILE A 113 1.81 2.47 -7.94
CA ILE A 113 0.47 2.72 -8.47
C ILE A 113 -0.07 1.40 -9.02
N GLY A 114 -1.35 1.14 -8.76
CA GLY A 114 -2.08 0.03 -9.37
C GLY A 114 -3.44 0.46 -9.89
N ALA A 115 -4.12 -0.47 -10.54
CA ALA A 115 -5.47 -0.28 -11.08
C ALA A 115 -6.46 -1.23 -10.38
N ASP A 116 -7.59 -0.68 -9.96
CA ASP A 116 -8.73 -1.47 -9.48
C ASP A 116 -9.65 -1.76 -10.66
N VAL A 117 -9.75 -3.03 -11.06
CA VAL A 117 -10.43 -3.43 -12.29
C VAL A 117 -11.77 -4.09 -12.04
N ILE A 118 -12.74 -3.79 -12.91
CA ILE A 118 -14.00 -4.49 -12.93
C ILE A 118 -13.80 -5.81 -13.67
N THR A 119 -13.89 -6.90 -12.93
CA THR A 119 -13.73 -8.26 -13.46
C THR A 119 -15.06 -9.02 -13.38
N PHE A 120 -15.30 -9.93 -14.32
CA PHE A 120 -16.56 -10.65 -14.45
C PHE A 120 -16.35 -12.09 -14.90
N ASN A 121 -17.37 -12.91 -14.70
CA ASN A 121 -17.40 -14.30 -15.13
C ASN A 121 -18.66 -14.57 -15.99
N LEU A 122 -18.52 -14.37 -17.29
CA LEU A 122 -19.53 -14.72 -18.28
C LEU A 122 -18.94 -15.73 -19.28
N PRO A 123 -19.37 -16.99 -19.27
CA PRO A 123 -18.84 -17.99 -20.19
C PRO A 123 -18.98 -17.56 -21.67
N GLY A 124 -17.87 -17.56 -22.40
CA GLY A 124 -17.81 -17.18 -23.80
C GLY A 124 -17.74 -15.67 -24.08
N ILE A 125 -17.74 -14.81 -23.07
CA ILE A 125 -17.63 -13.35 -23.19
C ILE A 125 -16.41 -12.88 -22.40
N THR A 126 -15.45 -12.26 -23.08
CA THR A 126 -14.17 -11.83 -22.48
C THR A 126 -13.96 -10.34 -22.51
N ASP A 127 -14.64 -9.64 -23.40
CA ASP A 127 -14.52 -8.19 -23.59
C ASP A 127 -15.87 -7.51 -23.37
N LEU A 128 -15.93 -6.61 -22.42
CA LEU A 128 -17.07 -5.73 -22.17
C LEU A 128 -16.59 -4.30 -21.95
N LYS A 129 -17.47 -3.36 -22.28
CA LYS A 129 -17.33 -1.92 -22.09
C LYS A 129 -18.36 -1.45 -21.09
N PHE A 130 -17.92 -0.76 -20.03
CA PHE A 130 -18.83 -0.18 -19.05
C PHE A 130 -18.63 1.33 -18.94
N THR A 131 -19.74 2.04 -18.97
CA THR A 131 -19.78 3.46 -18.60
C THR A 131 -19.83 3.60 -17.08
N PRO A 132 -19.56 4.79 -16.52
CA PRO A 132 -19.75 5.05 -15.10
C PRO A 132 -21.14 4.70 -14.59
N ASP A 133 -22.20 4.99 -15.38
CA ASP A 133 -23.59 4.69 -15.03
C ASP A 133 -23.87 3.18 -14.95
N ILE A 134 -23.25 2.39 -15.83
CA ILE A 134 -23.35 0.93 -15.79
C ILE A 134 -22.71 0.41 -14.52
N VAL A 135 -21.48 0.82 -14.22
CA VAL A 135 -20.77 0.36 -13.02
C VAL A 135 -21.56 0.74 -11.77
N ALA A 136 -21.95 2.02 -11.64
CA ALA A 136 -22.75 2.47 -10.49
C ALA A 136 -24.10 1.74 -10.41
N GLY A 137 -24.79 1.53 -11.53
CA GLY A 137 -26.07 0.83 -11.59
C GLY A 137 -25.99 -0.63 -11.12
N ILE A 138 -24.94 -1.34 -11.51
CA ILE A 138 -24.69 -2.72 -11.08
C ILE A 138 -24.50 -2.78 -9.55
N PHE A 139 -23.62 -1.96 -9.01
CA PHE A 139 -23.29 -2.00 -7.57
C PHE A 139 -24.36 -1.35 -6.68
N LEU A 140 -25.24 -0.50 -7.23
CA LEU A 140 -26.46 -0.03 -6.57
C LEU A 140 -27.61 -1.04 -6.66
N GLY A 141 -27.51 -2.09 -7.48
CA GLY A 141 -28.57 -3.05 -7.72
C GLY A 141 -29.72 -2.51 -8.58
N THR A 142 -29.52 -1.46 -9.36
CA THR A 142 -30.50 -0.92 -10.32
C THR A 142 -30.33 -1.54 -11.71
N ILE A 143 -29.18 -2.11 -12.02
CA ILE A 143 -28.91 -2.99 -13.16
C ILE A 143 -28.69 -4.38 -12.59
N THR A 144 -29.60 -5.28 -12.84
CA THR A 144 -29.64 -6.62 -12.22
C THR A 144 -29.42 -7.76 -13.19
N LYS A 145 -29.45 -7.49 -14.51
CA LYS A 145 -29.31 -8.51 -15.56
C LYS A 145 -28.20 -8.12 -16.54
N TRP A 146 -27.55 -9.15 -17.08
CA TRP A 146 -26.46 -8.93 -18.06
C TRP A 146 -26.97 -8.37 -19.38
N ASN A 147 -28.18 -8.73 -19.82
CA ASN A 147 -28.83 -8.21 -21.03
C ASN A 147 -29.57 -6.87 -20.80
N ASP A 148 -29.29 -6.15 -19.71
CA ASP A 148 -29.88 -4.82 -19.52
C ASP A 148 -29.57 -3.91 -20.71
N ALA A 149 -30.55 -3.06 -21.07
CA ALA A 149 -30.46 -2.18 -22.25
C ALA A 149 -29.22 -1.26 -22.23
N LYS A 150 -28.78 -0.81 -21.06
CA LYS A 150 -27.60 0.03 -20.94
C LYS A 150 -26.31 -0.74 -21.25
N ILE A 151 -26.21 -2.00 -20.77
CA ILE A 151 -25.04 -2.84 -21.05
C ILE A 151 -25.01 -3.23 -22.53
N THR A 152 -26.17 -3.64 -23.10
CA THR A 152 -26.21 -4.04 -24.50
C THR A 152 -25.93 -2.89 -25.46
N ALA A 153 -26.36 -1.66 -25.14
CA ALA A 153 -26.10 -0.48 -25.96
C ALA A 153 -24.59 -0.18 -26.14
N GLU A 154 -23.78 -0.42 -25.11
CA GLU A 154 -22.32 -0.22 -25.16
C GLU A 154 -21.58 -1.46 -25.71
N ASN A 155 -22.27 -2.61 -25.82
CA ASN A 155 -21.70 -3.90 -26.23
C ASN A 155 -22.57 -4.59 -27.30
N PRO A 156 -22.83 -3.94 -28.46
CA PRO A 156 -23.80 -4.45 -29.45
C PRO A 156 -23.40 -5.80 -30.06
N ASP A 157 -22.09 -6.13 -30.07
CA ASP A 157 -21.57 -7.37 -30.63
C ASP A 157 -21.57 -8.51 -29.61
N ALA A 158 -21.76 -8.22 -28.33
CA ALA A 158 -21.78 -9.23 -27.27
C ALA A 158 -23.18 -9.84 -27.15
N LYS A 159 -23.29 -11.18 -27.27
CA LYS A 159 -24.54 -11.91 -27.04
C LYS A 159 -24.76 -12.08 -25.54
N LEU A 160 -25.17 -11.00 -24.88
CA LEU A 160 -25.36 -10.98 -23.44
C LEU A 160 -26.58 -11.86 -23.05
N PRO A 161 -26.43 -12.77 -22.06
CA PRO A 161 -27.50 -13.67 -21.63
C PRO A 161 -28.54 -12.94 -20.79
N ASP A 162 -29.80 -13.46 -20.83
CA ASP A 162 -30.83 -13.13 -19.84
C ASP A 162 -30.51 -13.85 -18.52
N GLN A 163 -29.50 -13.33 -17.81
CA GLN A 163 -28.95 -13.89 -16.57
C GLN A 163 -28.84 -12.79 -15.54
N ASP A 164 -29.18 -13.11 -14.29
CA ASP A 164 -29.00 -12.19 -13.17
C ASP A 164 -27.52 -11.95 -12.89
N ILE A 165 -27.21 -10.72 -12.50
CA ILE A 165 -25.85 -10.30 -12.09
C ILE A 165 -25.66 -10.60 -10.60
N THR A 166 -24.64 -11.40 -10.27
CA THR A 166 -24.18 -11.57 -8.89
C THR A 166 -23.04 -10.60 -8.61
N VAL A 167 -23.29 -9.57 -7.81
CA VAL A 167 -22.25 -8.61 -7.39
C VAL A 167 -21.37 -9.25 -6.33
N VAL A 168 -20.05 -9.08 -6.46
CA VAL A 168 -19.07 -9.53 -5.48
C VAL A 168 -18.26 -8.33 -5.01
N HIS A 169 -18.19 -8.13 -3.69
CA HIS A 169 -17.48 -7.02 -3.07
C HIS A 169 -16.57 -7.51 -1.93
N ARG A 170 -15.78 -6.63 -1.37
CA ARG A 170 -14.92 -6.94 -0.21
C ARG A 170 -15.74 -7.08 1.07
N SER A 171 -15.37 -8.04 1.90
CA SER A 171 -15.98 -8.28 3.23
C SER A 171 -15.12 -7.77 4.39
N ASP A 172 -13.89 -7.33 4.11
CA ASP A 172 -12.93 -6.77 5.07
C ASP A 172 -12.77 -5.26 4.89
N GLY A 173 -12.11 -4.59 5.82
CA GLY A 173 -11.73 -3.18 5.68
C GLY A 173 -10.68 -3.02 4.59
N SER A 174 -11.08 -2.55 3.41
CA SER A 174 -10.33 -2.63 2.16
C SER A 174 -9.98 -1.27 1.58
N GLY A 175 -8.70 -1.06 1.26
CA GLY A 175 -8.27 0.09 0.47
C GLY A 175 -8.72 0.00 -0.98
N THR A 176 -8.74 -1.19 -1.60
CA THR A 176 -9.32 -1.41 -2.93
C THR A 176 -10.78 -0.96 -2.95
N THR A 177 -11.57 -1.30 -1.91
CA THR A 177 -12.94 -0.77 -1.75
C THR A 177 -12.97 0.75 -1.62
N PHE A 178 -12.03 1.35 -0.89
CA PHE A 178 -11.95 2.81 -0.78
C PHE A 178 -11.72 3.46 -2.15
N ILE A 179 -10.78 2.95 -2.95
CA ILE A 179 -10.49 3.43 -4.31
C ILE A 179 -11.75 3.33 -5.18
N PHE A 180 -12.40 2.16 -5.16
CA PHE A 180 -13.60 1.90 -5.94
C PHE A 180 -14.76 2.82 -5.55
N THR A 181 -15.03 2.98 -4.26
CA THR A 181 -16.12 3.83 -3.76
C THR A 181 -15.83 5.32 -3.93
N ASP A 182 -14.57 5.75 -3.89
CA ASP A 182 -14.14 7.10 -4.23
C ASP A 182 -14.44 7.41 -5.70
N TYR A 183 -14.06 6.50 -6.62
CA TYR A 183 -14.43 6.61 -8.02
C TYR A 183 -15.94 6.71 -8.21
N LEU A 184 -16.72 5.77 -7.65
CA LEU A 184 -18.17 5.76 -7.78
C LEU A 184 -18.82 7.04 -7.25
N SER A 185 -18.29 7.60 -6.15
CA SER A 185 -18.78 8.86 -5.57
C SER A 185 -18.48 10.08 -6.44
N LYS A 186 -17.43 10.03 -7.28
CA LYS A 186 -17.09 11.08 -8.24
C LYS A 186 -17.98 11.04 -9.47
N VAL A 187 -18.43 9.85 -9.88
CA VAL A 187 -19.13 9.65 -11.15
C VAL A 187 -20.65 9.40 -11.02
N SER A 188 -21.15 9.17 -9.81
CA SER A 188 -22.57 8.91 -9.54
C SER A 188 -23.07 9.66 -8.31
N ALA A 189 -23.97 10.62 -8.52
CA ALA A 189 -24.62 11.34 -7.43
C ALA A 189 -25.44 10.41 -6.54
N ASP A 190 -26.09 9.41 -7.12
CA ASP A 190 -26.85 8.38 -6.40
C ASP A 190 -25.95 7.55 -5.48
N TRP A 191 -24.79 7.10 -5.99
CA TRP A 191 -23.81 6.39 -5.14
C TRP A 191 -23.33 7.28 -4.00
N LYS A 192 -22.91 8.50 -4.33
CA LYS A 192 -22.40 9.47 -3.34
C LYS A 192 -23.41 9.71 -2.20
N SER A 193 -24.69 9.82 -2.51
CA SER A 193 -25.74 10.10 -1.51
C SER A 193 -26.18 8.89 -0.72
N LYS A 194 -26.21 7.68 -1.34
CA LYS A 194 -26.74 6.46 -0.71
C LYS A 194 -25.69 5.62 -0.02
N VAL A 195 -24.46 5.61 -0.51
CA VAL A 195 -23.38 4.74 -0.03
C VAL A 195 -22.15 5.54 0.41
N GLY A 196 -21.67 6.46 -0.44
CA GLY A 196 -20.50 7.28 -0.18
C GLY A 196 -19.17 6.57 -0.36
N VAL A 197 -18.10 7.15 0.22
CA VAL A 197 -16.72 6.66 0.16
C VAL A 197 -16.37 5.96 1.46
N GLY A 198 -15.71 4.80 1.39
CA GLY A 198 -15.25 4.13 2.61
C GLY A 198 -14.51 2.81 2.36
N LYS A 199 -13.77 2.39 3.39
CA LYS A 199 -13.07 1.08 3.42
C LYS A 199 -14.03 -0.09 3.68
N SER A 200 -15.22 0.17 4.22
CA SER A 200 -16.25 -0.83 4.59
C SER A 200 -17.63 -0.19 4.50
N PRO A 201 -18.13 0.14 3.30
CA PRO A 201 -19.44 0.74 3.12
C PRO A 201 -20.56 -0.28 3.39
N ASN A 202 -21.76 0.22 3.61
CA ASN A 202 -22.97 -0.62 3.60
C ASN A 202 -23.33 -0.94 2.15
N TRP A 203 -22.95 -2.11 1.68
CA TRP A 203 -23.22 -2.55 0.31
C TRP A 203 -24.72 -2.73 0.07
N PRO A 204 -25.28 -2.13 -1.00
CA PRO A 204 -26.71 -2.30 -1.32
C PRO A 204 -27.05 -3.74 -1.75
N VAL A 205 -26.14 -4.39 -2.45
CA VAL A 205 -26.32 -5.74 -3.02
C VAL A 205 -24.99 -6.50 -3.02
N GLY A 206 -25.05 -7.80 -3.18
CA GLY A 206 -23.89 -8.64 -3.44
C GLY A 206 -23.49 -9.55 -2.30
N VAL A 207 -22.39 -10.27 -2.52
CA VAL A 207 -21.77 -11.19 -1.58
C VAL A 207 -20.31 -10.78 -1.32
N GLY A 208 -19.81 -11.08 -0.13
CA GLY A 208 -18.49 -10.66 0.30
C GLY A 208 -17.40 -11.68 0.02
N GLY A 209 -16.23 -11.20 -0.48
CA GLY A 209 -14.98 -11.95 -0.53
C GLY A 209 -13.91 -11.26 0.34
N LYS A 210 -13.13 -12.03 1.11
CA LYS A 210 -12.05 -11.49 1.93
C LYS A 210 -10.78 -11.31 1.11
N GLY A 211 -10.22 -10.11 1.09
CA GLY A 211 -9.04 -9.78 0.28
C GLY A 211 -9.35 -9.70 -1.22
N ASN A 212 -8.39 -9.27 -2.02
CA ASN A 212 -8.49 -9.33 -3.49
C ASN A 212 -8.59 -10.79 -3.97
N GLU A 213 -7.83 -11.68 -3.34
CA GLU A 213 -7.85 -13.12 -3.59
C GLU A 213 -9.21 -13.75 -3.34
N GLY A 214 -9.89 -13.36 -2.27
CA GLY A 214 -11.24 -13.88 -1.96
C GLY A 214 -12.28 -13.41 -2.95
N VAL A 215 -12.26 -12.14 -3.35
CA VAL A 215 -13.16 -11.62 -4.40
C VAL A 215 -12.90 -12.32 -5.74
N ALA A 216 -11.63 -12.42 -6.17
CA ALA A 216 -11.26 -13.13 -7.39
C ALA A 216 -11.72 -14.60 -7.37
N GLY A 217 -11.56 -15.29 -6.22
CA GLY A 217 -11.98 -16.67 -6.03
C GLY A 217 -13.51 -16.85 -6.18
N VAL A 218 -14.30 -15.96 -5.56
CA VAL A 218 -15.78 -16.00 -5.65
C VAL A 218 -16.22 -15.75 -7.09
N ILE A 219 -15.68 -14.74 -7.77
CA ILE A 219 -16.06 -14.42 -9.16
C ILE A 219 -15.71 -15.61 -10.07
N LYS A 220 -14.53 -16.19 -9.95
CA LYS A 220 -14.08 -17.31 -10.79
C LYS A 220 -15.00 -18.53 -10.65
N GLN A 221 -15.56 -18.76 -9.48
CA GLN A 221 -16.43 -19.89 -9.19
C GLN A 221 -17.93 -19.64 -9.47
N THR A 222 -18.32 -18.38 -9.74
CA THR A 222 -19.71 -17.98 -9.86
C THR A 222 -20.01 -17.43 -11.26
N PRO A 223 -20.49 -18.24 -12.21
CA PRO A 223 -20.95 -17.73 -13.52
C PRO A 223 -22.04 -16.66 -13.36
N GLY A 224 -21.92 -15.57 -14.11
CA GLY A 224 -22.81 -14.41 -14.02
C GLY A 224 -22.41 -13.39 -12.95
N SER A 225 -21.29 -13.57 -12.30
CA SER A 225 -20.79 -12.61 -11.29
C SER A 225 -19.93 -11.48 -11.89
N VAL A 226 -19.90 -10.38 -11.17
CA VAL A 226 -19.06 -9.21 -11.42
C VAL A 226 -18.56 -8.66 -10.08
N GLY A 227 -17.35 -8.13 -10.07
CA GLY A 227 -16.77 -7.49 -8.89
C GLY A 227 -15.56 -6.64 -9.27
N TYR A 228 -14.80 -6.24 -8.28
CA TYR A 228 -13.59 -5.43 -8.46
C TYR A 228 -12.42 -6.03 -7.69
N VAL A 229 -11.25 -6.00 -8.30
CA VAL A 229 -9.97 -6.44 -7.72
C VAL A 229 -8.83 -5.60 -8.28
N GLU A 230 -7.70 -5.61 -7.61
CA GLU A 230 -6.48 -5.08 -8.21
C GLU A 230 -6.09 -5.92 -9.45
N LEU A 231 -5.57 -5.25 -10.49
CA LEU A 231 -5.31 -5.80 -11.84
C LEU A 231 -4.53 -7.11 -11.82
N VAL A 232 -3.49 -7.22 -11.00
CA VAL A 232 -2.63 -8.42 -10.96
C VAL A 232 -3.41 -9.66 -10.56
N TYR A 233 -4.39 -9.53 -9.65
CA TYR A 233 -5.24 -10.65 -9.27
C TYR A 233 -6.13 -11.12 -10.43
N ALA A 234 -6.63 -10.20 -11.24
CA ALA A 234 -7.39 -10.57 -12.43
C ALA A 234 -6.49 -11.27 -13.47
N LEU A 235 -5.30 -10.74 -13.71
CA LEU A 235 -4.34 -11.31 -14.67
C LEU A 235 -3.83 -12.71 -14.24
N GLN A 236 -3.42 -12.86 -12.99
CA GLN A 236 -2.94 -14.14 -12.46
C GLN A 236 -4.01 -15.24 -12.48
N ASN A 237 -5.28 -14.86 -12.35
CA ASN A 237 -6.41 -15.78 -12.40
C ASN A 237 -7.03 -15.91 -13.80
N GLN A 238 -6.47 -15.24 -14.83
CA GLN A 238 -6.97 -15.25 -16.22
C GLN A 238 -8.44 -14.84 -16.32
N MET A 239 -8.81 -13.80 -15.54
CA MET A 239 -10.18 -13.31 -15.48
C MET A 239 -10.43 -12.27 -16.58
N SER A 240 -11.67 -12.19 -17.05
CA SER A 240 -12.11 -11.14 -17.97
C SER A 240 -12.20 -9.79 -17.24
N VAL A 241 -11.70 -8.73 -17.87
CA VAL A 241 -11.67 -7.36 -17.35
C VAL A 241 -12.37 -6.43 -18.31
N ALA A 242 -13.31 -5.62 -17.82
CA ALA A 242 -14.03 -4.66 -18.62
C ALA A 242 -13.17 -3.42 -18.93
N ALA A 243 -13.31 -2.88 -20.16
CA ALA A 243 -12.86 -1.54 -20.45
C ALA A 243 -13.82 -0.51 -19.85
N LEU A 244 -13.28 0.52 -19.18
CA LEU A 244 -14.08 1.56 -18.54
C LEU A 244 -14.03 2.87 -19.30
N LYS A 245 -15.18 3.52 -19.43
CA LYS A 245 -15.24 4.88 -20.01
C LYS A 245 -14.69 5.88 -18.99
N ASN A 246 -13.60 6.55 -19.33
CA ASN A 246 -12.95 7.55 -18.48
C ASN A 246 -13.59 8.94 -18.60
N ALA A 247 -13.11 9.91 -17.81
CA ALA A 247 -13.61 11.28 -17.82
C ALA A 247 -13.37 12.01 -19.14
N ALA A 248 -12.39 11.59 -19.96
CA ALA A 248 -12.17 12.11 -21.32
C ALA A 248 -13.14 11.51 -22.36
N GLY A 249 -13.96 10.53 -21.98
CA GLY A 249 -14.95 9.90 -22.86
C GLY A 249 -14.45 8.65 -23.60
N ASN A 250 -13.23 8.18 -23.34
CA ASN A 250 -12.64 7.02 -23.99
C ASN A 250 -12.83 5.75 -23.16
N PHE A 251 -13.07 4.62 -23.88
CA PHE A 251 -13.01 3.30 -23.25
C PHE A 251 -11.55 2.86 -23.10
N VAL A 252 -11.10 2.72 -21.87
CA VAL A 252 -9.71 2.38 -21.55
C VAL A 252 -9.66 1.01 -20.84
N LYS A 253 -8.80 0.13 -21.32
CA LYS A 253 -8.41 -1.09 -20.59
C LYS A 253 -7.33 -0.75 -19.56
N ALA A 254 -7.42 -1.39 -18.41
CA ALA A 254 -6.39 -1.25 -17.39
C ALA A 254 -5.05 -1.82 -17.87
N SER A 255 -4.03 -1.04 -17.73
CA SER A 255 -2.63 -1.41 -17.96
C SER A 255 -1.73 -0.57 -17.06
N LEU A 256 -0.47 -0.93 -16.97
CA LEU A 256 0.55 -0.14 -16.30
C LEU A 256 0.60 1.29 -16.84
N GLU A 257 0.58 1.45 -18.16
CA GLU A 257 0.65 2.75 -18.83
C GLU A 257 -0.59 3.59 -18.50
N SER A 258 -1.80 3.00 -18.65
CA SER A 258 -3.04 3.73 -18.40
C SER A 258 -3.24 4.09 -16.92
N ALA A 259 -2.72 3.28 -15.99
CA ALA A 259 -2.74 3.58 -14.57
C ALA A 259 -1.76 4.72 -14.22
N SER A 260 -0.55 4.71 -14.79
CA SER A 260 0.47 5.73 -14.51
C SER A 260 0.05 7.13 -14.94
N LEU A 261 -0.74 7.25 -16.01
CA LEU A 261 -1.26 8.52 -16.51
C LEU A 261 -2.10 9.29 -15.47
N CYS A 262 -2.70 8.59 -14.51
CA CYS A 262 -3.51 9.21 -13.46
C CYS A 262 -2.67 10.04 -12.47
N ALA A 263 -1.38 9.76 -12.34
CA ALA A 263 -0.48 10.38 -11.36
C ALA A 263 0.34 11.55 -11.93
N ASN A 264 -0.05 12.12 -13.07
CA ASN A 264 0.69 13.22 -13.71
C ASN A 264 0.48 14.60 -13.04
N GLY A 265 -0.41 14.70 -12.06
CA GLY A 265 -0.70 15.93 -11.33
C GLY A 265 0.35 16.28 -10.27
N ASP A 266 0.04 17.33 -9.49
CA ASP A 266 0.85 17.67 -8.32
C ASP A 266 0.56 16.72 -7.16
N ILE A 267 1.61 16.35 -6.45
CA ILE A 267 1.54 15.49 -5.28
C ILE A 267 1.69 16.39 -4.04
N PRO A 268 0.73 16.41 -3.11
CA PRO A 268 0.85 17.18 -1.87
C PRO A 268 1.99 16.62 -0.99
N ALA A 269 2.55 17.48 -0.13
CA ALA A 269 3.68 17.10 0.71
C ALA A 269 3.38 15.94 1.67
N ASP A 270 2.11 15.77 2.07
CA ASP A 270 1.63 14.67 2.90
C ASP A 270 1.23 13.43 2.07
N THR A 271 1.34 13.50 0.75
CA THR A 271 1.01 12.46 -0.24
C THR A 271 -0.43 11.96 -0.24
N ARG A 272 -1.33 12.56 0.54
CA ARG A 272 -2.75 12.18 0.65
C ARG A 272 -3.56 12.72 -0.53
N ILE A 273 -3.61 11.98 -1.60
CA ILE A 273 -4.30 12.37 -2.82
C ILE A 273 -5.02 11.19 -3.47
N SER A 274 -6.24 11.43 -3.95
CA SER A 274 -6.95 10.52 -4.84
C SER A 274 -6.67 10.87 -6.30
N ILE A 275 -6.25 9.88 -7.08
CA ILE A 275 -6.00 10.00 -8.52
C ILE A 275 -7.07 9.29 -9.36
N THR A 276 -8.18 8.84 -8.75
CA THR A 276 -9.31 8.25 -9.47
C THR A 276 -10.02 9.29 -10.33
N ASN A 277 -10.63 8.83 -11.42
CA ASN A 277 -11.38 9.64 -12.37
C ASN A 277 -10.56 10.78 -12.99
N SER A 278 -9.29 10.52 -13.31
CA SER A 278 -8.42 11.47 -14.01
C SER A 278 -9.03 11.89 -15.35
N SER A 279 -8.90 13.18 -15.69
CA SER A 279 -9.33 13.72 -16.98
C SER A 279 -8.29 13.55 -18.09
N VAL A 280 -7.15 12.94 -17.80
CA VAL A 280 -6.10 12.66 -18.78
C VAL A 280 -6.63 11.64 -19.79
N ASP A 281 -6.39 11.92 -21.08
CA ASP A 281 -6.72 11.01 -22.18
C ASP A 281 -6.06 9.64 -21.91
N GLN A 282 -6.66 8.54 -22.26
CA GLN A 282 -6.17 7.16 -22.04
C GLN A 282 -5.85 6.80 -20.57
N ALA A 283 -6.13 7.66 -19.56
CA ALA A 283 -5.99 7.29 -18.16
C ALA A 283 -7.09 6.29 -17.74
N TYR A 284 -6.69 5.23 -17.02
CA TYR A 284 -7.66 4.26 -16.48
C TYR A 284 -8.33 4.84 -15.22
N PRO A 285 -9.68 4.93 -15.17
CA PRO A 285 -10.35 5.80 -14.21
C PRO A 285 -10.29 5.33 -12.76
N ILE A 286 -9.96 4.07 -12.48
CA ILE A 286 -9.90 3.53 -11.12
C ILE A 286 -8.45 3.14 -10.80
N SER A 287 -7.56 4.14 -10.81
CA SER A 287 -6.15 3.98 -10.45
C SER A 287 -5.84 4.68 -9.14
N SER A 288 -4.91 4.15 -8.37
CA SER A 288 -4.52 4.72 -7.08
C SER A 288 -3.07 4.41 -6.72
N PHE A 289 -2.50 5.24 -5.89
CA PHE A 289 -1.34 4.88 -5.08
C PHE A 289 -1.72 3.83 -4.02
N THR A 290 -0.70 3.21 -3.44
CA THR A 290 -0.77 2.48 -2.18
C THR A 290 0.32 3.00 -1.25
N TRP A 291 0.04 3.10 0.04
CA TRP A 291 0.88 3.76 1.04
C TRP A 291 1.41 2.79 2.08
N ILE A 292 2.63 3.05 2.55
CA ILE A 292 3.15 2.49 3.79
C ILE A 292 3.02 3.54 4.89
N ILE A 293 2.67 3.08 6.09
CA ILE A 293 2.43 3.89 7.28
C ILE A 293 3.43 3.47 8.35
N VAL A 294 4.18 4.43 8.91
CA VAL A 294 5.12 4.21 10.00
C VAL A 294 5.00 5.29 11.07
N TYR A 295 5.44 5.01 12.30
CA TYR A 295 5.61 6.07 13.29
C TYR A 295 6.73 7.01 12.88
N LYS A 296 6.53 8.32 13.10
CA LYS A 296 7.55 9.34 12.80
C LYS A 296 8.75 9.20 13.71
N GLU A 297 8.53 8.91 15.00
CA GLU A 297 9.58 8.57 15.96
C GLU A 297 9.65 7.05 16.15
N GLN A 298 10.80 6.47 15.87
CA GLN A 298 11.00 5.03 15.86
C GLN A 298 11.48 4.44 17.19
N LYS A 299 11.82 5.28 18.16
CA LYS A 299 12.17 4.85 19.53
C LYS A 299 10.91 4.67 20.37
N TYR A 300 10.26 3.52 20.25
CA TYR A 300 9.09 3.12 21.03
C TYR A 300 9.16 1.63 21.40
N ASP A 301 8.50 1.24 22.49
CA ASP A 301 8.34 -0.17 22.93
C ASP A 301 9.66 -0.97 22.94
N ASN A 302 10.75 -0.35 23.43
CA ASN A 302 12.12 -0.91 23.48
C ASN A 302 12.69 -1.30 22.09
N ARG A 303 12.18 -0.75 21.00
CA ARG A 303 12.73 -0.94 19.67
C ARG A 303 14.16 -0.47 19.60
N SER A 304 15.05 -1.30 19.05
CA SER A 304 16.46 -0.95 18.86
C SER A 304 16.63 0.06 17.72
N LYS A 305 17.74 0.82 17.76
CA LYS A 305 18.12 1.71 16.67
C LYS A 305 18.41 0.93 15.38
N ASP A 306 19.00 -0.25 15.50
CA ASP A 306 19.35 -1.10 14.36
C ASP A 306 18.09 -1.60 13.65
N LYS A 307 17.08 -2.06 14.40
CA LYS A 307 15.79 -2.45 13.82
C LYS A 307 15.11 -1.27 13.11
N ALA A 308 15.08 -0.09 13.72
CA ALA A 308 14.53 1.11 13.12
C ALA A 308 15.27 1.48 11.82
N THR A 309 16.62 1.40 11.86
CA THR A 309 17.47 1.70 10.70
C THR A 309 17.24 0.69 9.56
N ASN A 310 17.13 -0.60 9.87
CA ASN A 310 16.86 -1.64 8.88
C ASN A 310 15.51 -1.42 8.19
N LEU A 311 14.46 -1.12 8.97
CA LEU A 311 13.16 -0.79 8.42
C LEU A 311 13.24 0.39 7.44
N ILE A 312 13.77 1.54 7.90
CA ILE A 312 13.75 2.75 7.08
C ILE A 312 14.64 2.61 5.84
N LYS A 313 15.73 1.85 5.89
CA LYS A 313 16.54 1.52 4.72
C LYS A 313 15.82 0.65 3.72
N GLU A 314 15.05 -0.36 4.17
CA GLU A 314 14.23 -1.18 3.29
C GLU A 314 13.15 -0.34 2.60
N LEU A 315 12.45 0.51 3.37
CA LEU A 315 11.41 1.39 2.84
C LEU A 315 11.99 2.44 1.86
N TRP A 316 13.18 2.94 2.13
CA TRP A 316 13.90 3.80 1.19
C TRP A 316 14.24 3.06 -0.11
N TRP A 317 14.74 1.84 0.00
CA TRP A 317 15.04 1.01 -1.16
C TRP A 317 13.78 0.72 -1.99
N MET A 318 12.63 0.48 -1.35
CA MET A 318 11.37 0.21 -2.05
C MET A 318 10.96 1.34 -2.98
N ILE A 319 11.18 2.61 -2.61
CA ILE A 319 10.83 3.78 -3.44
C ILE A 319 11.92 4.15 -4.46
N HIS A 320 13.06 3.45 -4.48
CA HIS A 320 14.18 3.63 -5.41
C HIS A 320 14.45 2.35 -6.21
N ASP A 321 15.46 1.59 -5.83
CA ASP A 321 15.89 0.38 -6.57
C ASP A 321 14.80 -0.69 -6.65
N GLY A 322 13.91 -0.75 -5.66
CA GLY A 322 12.75 -1.65 -5.63
C GLY A 322 11.71 -1.33 -6.70
N GLN A 323 11.68 -0.11 -7.24
CA GLN A 323 10.73 0.28 -8.29
C GLN A 323 10.88 -0.56 -9.58
N LYS A 324 12.03 -1.17 -9.82
CA LYS A 324 12.24 -2.13 -10.93
C LYS A 324 11.30 -3.34 -10.88
N ASP A 325 10.81 -3.70 -9.69
CA ASP A 325 9.93 -4.85 -9.48
C ASP A 325 8.45 -4.54 -9.82
N CYS A 326 8.11 -3.27 -10.00
CA CYS A 326 6.73 -2.85 -10.31
C CYS A 326 6.29 -3.36 -11.70
N GLN A 327 7.03 -3.00 -12.75
CA GLN A 327 6.63 -3.28 -14.14
C GLN A 327 6.42 -4.78 -14.44
N PRO A 328 7.32 -5.69 -14.02
CA PRO A 328 7.13 -7.13 -14.26
C PRO A 328 5.87 -7.71 -13.62
N LEU A 329 5.34 -7.01 -12.61
CA LEU A 329 4.14 -7.41 -11.87
C LEU A 329 2.92 -6.51 -12.19
N ASN A 330 2.96 -5.76 -13.30
CA ASN A 330 1.86 -4.88 -13.76
C ASN A 330 1.46 -3.77 -12.77
N TYR A 331 2.39 -3.31 -11.92
CA TYR A 331 2.27 -2.07 -11.17
C TYR A 331 3.03 -0.96 -11.88
N ALA A 332 2.51 0.26 -11.83
CA ALA A 332 3.26 1.41 -12.31
C ALA A 332 4.20 1.91 -11.20
N PRO A 333 5.47 2.21 -11.54
CA PRO A 333 6.40 2.81 -10.59
C PRO A 333 5.95 4.23 -10.22
N LEU A 334 6.45 4.73 -9.11
CA LEU A 334 6.19 6.08 -8.67
C LEU A 334 6.72 7.12 -9.66
N PRO A 335 5.94 8.15 -10.02
CA PRO A 335 6.48 9.29 -10.76
C PRO A 335 7.47 10.08 -9.88
N THR A 336 8.39 10.80 -10.50
CA THR A 336 9.45 11.56 -9.81
C THR A 336 8.94 12.46 -8.69
N LYS A 337 7.80 13.14 -8.89
CA LYS A 337 7.19 13.99 -7.84
C LYS A 337 6.76 13.18 -6.61
N ALA A 338 6.22 11.99 -6.81
CA ALA A 338 5.83 11.11 -5.70
C ALA A 338 7.04 10.53 -4.97
N VAL A 339 8.10 10.16 -5.71
CA VAL A 339 9.38 9.75 -5.09
C VAL A 339 9.94 10.87 -4.23
N ALA A 340 10.01 12.10 -4.74
CA ALA A 340 10.53 13.26 -4.00
C ALA A 340 9.72 13.55 -2.72
N ALA A 341 8.39 13.43 -2.77
CA ALA A 341 7.54 13.59 -1.59
C ALA A 341 7.75 12.45 -0.57
N ALA A 342 7.83 11.20 -1.04
CA ALA A 342 8.12 10.04 -0.20
C ALA A 342 9.51 10.13 0.47
N GLU A 343 10.54 10.59 -0.26
CA GLU A 343 11.87 10.86 0.29
C GLU A 343 11.83 11.88 1.42
N ALA A 344 11.13 13.01 1.22
CA ALA A 344 11.02 14.05 2.23
C ALA A 344 10.36 13.50 3.51
N ILE A 345 9.33 12.67 3.36
CA ILE A 345 8.67 12.01 4.48
C ILE A 345 9.63 11.05 5.18
N LEU A 346 10.31 10.15 4.47
CA LEU A 346 11.23 9.18 5.05
C LEU A 346 12.43 9.84 5.75
N LYS A 347 12.96 10.94 5.19
CA LYS A 347 14.02 11.76 5.83
C LYS A 347 13.56 12.43 7.13
N SER A 348 12.25 12.64 7.30
CA SER A 348 11.67 13.20 8.53
C SER A 348 11.52 12.19 9.67
N VAL A 349 11.73 10.89 9.40
CA VAL A 349 11.62 9.83 10.41
C VAL A 349 12.83 9.83 11.30
N THR A 350 12.60 9.78 12.63
CA THR A 350 13.65 9.94 13.65
C THR A 350 13.78 8.72 14.54
N TYR A 351 14.94 8.60 15.17
CA TYR A 351 15.18 7.72 16.31
C TYR A 351 15.85 8.54 17.41
N ASP A 352 15.21 8.63 18.58
CA ASP A 352 15.65 9.49 19.69
C ASP A 352 15.83 10.95 19.26
N GLY A 353 14.88 11.45 18.47
CA GLY A 353 14.88 12.81 17.93
C GLY A 353 15.92 13.09 16.82
N GLN A 354 16.70 12.10 16.40
CA GLN A 354 17.71 12.24 15.34
C GLN A 354 17.23 11.57 14.04
N PRO A 355 17.41 12.21 12.86
CA PRO A 355 17.07 11.57 11.59
C PRO A 355 17.78 10.22 11.42
N ILE A 356 17.06 9.22 10.92
CA ILE A 356 17.62 7.89 10.62
C ILE A 356 18.39 7.91 9.29
N LEU A 357 17.84 8.59 8.29
CA LEU A 357 18.51 8.83 7.00
C LEU A 357 19.23 10.18 7.06
N GLN A 358 20.45 10.20 6.54
CA GLN A 358 21.28 11.41 6.43
C GLN A 358 21.24 11.96 5.00
#